data_83f6a38f20d017d655b21fb66a8e73fc
#
_entry.id   83f6a38f20d017d655b21fb66a8e73fc
#
_cell.length_a   1.000
_cell.length_b   1.000
_cell.length_c   1.000
_cell.angle_alpha   90.00
_cell.angle_beta   90.00
_cell.angle_gamma   90.00
#
_symmetry.space_group_name_H-M   'P 1'
#
loop_
_entity.id
_entity.type
_entity.pdbx_description
1 polymer ?
#
loop_
_entity_poly.entity_id
_entity_poly.type
_entity_poly.pdbx_seq_one_letter_code
_entity_poly.pdbx_strand_id
1 'polypeptide(L)'
;MTTRHALVFGATGFVGRNLILTLDQAGIHVTAAVRSRDSFTRLAAWLADHGCGTAPAELIVDFDADPFVQGEDPAWADVTEIYNCAGAYRFGMTKDEARHGNVDSVRSVASFAARLPHLSRLVYVSGYRVGGQDPTTVPWSPERAERTHRRLGAYEASKVESDAVFQAAADELGVPWSIVNPPTVIGPSDTGESDQQLGLAASVKEIWQGTVAALPGNSRTFVPVIPVDYLTRFMTLLPTDPATAGAAYWVLDDATPALPTLLSQVGRHYRVPVPRTRIPVALVQRLPQWLTKADPETLTFLSTDRYPTGSAHELARKHGLDLPDTTRSILRWADYLAAHRFGAAPTGSAARTFEEYAGVRTFRIGEPDAPTVLLPGLPVNADTWAPVAAAIGHAQVLDLPGLGMSAGNRDDWHAWLEALLERTPGAHLVGHSIGAAAVVEAAAAHPDRVGSITLVAPFFLQPSAGISARVTPLTRWYLRRQRPNTLSDKLTGSPDHAAVLQSSVQDLRRAKVAANVATLFAATTNAGWRSELTTKLAQYPGPVHVITGSADPLTPALVEALSPRTEFSTIDGAAHHPQLTHPDELADIIAGAVSSEAALFTR
;
A
#
# COMPACT_ATOMS: atom_id res chain seq x y z
N MET A 1 20.44 2.74 -36.97
CA MET A 1 20.35 3.06 -35.50
C MET A 1 20.64 1.78 -34.75
N THR A 2 21.64 1.74 -33.93
CA THR A 2 21.90 0.59 -33.05
C THR A 2 20.69 0.38 -32.13
N THR A 3 20.21 -0.85 -32.04
CA THR A 3 19.10 -1.20 -31.14
C THR A 3 19.54 -0.95 -29.71
N ARG A 4 18.76 -0.18 -28.92
CA ARG A 4 19.07 0.07 -27.50
C ARG A 4 18.95 -1.23 -26.71
N HIS A 5 19.96 -1.50 -25.87
CA HIS A 5 19.97 -2.63 -24.96
C HIS A 5 20.42 -2.14 -23.57
N ALA A 6 19.55 -2.23 -22.60
CA ALA A 6 19.76 -1.76 -21.24
C ALA A 6 20.13 -2.90 -20.29
N LEU A 7 21.19 -2.72 -19.49
CA LEU A 7 21.52 -3.59 -18.38
C LEU A 7 21.18 -2.87 -17.05
N VAL A 8 20.33 -3.48 -16.22
CA VAL A 8 19.86 -2.89 -14.97
C VAL A 8 20.41 -3.64 -13.78
N PHE A 9 21.35 -3.03 -13.04
CA PHE A 9 21.79 -3.47 -11.72
C PHE A 9 20.79 -3.01 -10.65
N GLY A 10 20.54 -3.84 -9.64
CA GLY A 10 19.49 -3.57 -8.66
C GLY A 10 18.08 -3.77 -9.22
N ALA A 11 17.94 -4.61 -10.23
CA ALA A 11 16.71 -4.91 -10.98
C ALA A 11 15.52 -5.32 -10.10
N THR A 12 15.76 -5.99 -8.98
CA THR A 12 14.71 -6.43 -8.03
C THR A 12 14.28 -5.34 -7.06
N GLY A 13 15.00 -4.22 -6.99
CA GLY A 13 14.67 -3.09 -6.13
C GLY A 13 13.51 -2.26 -6.68
N PHE A 14 12.93 -1.38 -5.82
CA PHE A 14 11.77 -0.58 -6.17
C PHE A 14 11.98 0.26 -7.43
N VAL A 15 13.09 1.01 -7.53
CA VAL A 15 13.41 1.82 -8.72
C VAL A 15 13.74 0.91 -9.91
N GLY A 16 14.56 -0.13 -9.70
CA GLY A 16 15.03 -1.00 -10.78
C GLY A 16 13.90 -1.75 -11.51
N ARG A 17 12.96 -2.36 -10.79
CA ARG A 17 11.84 -3.07 -11.43
C ARG A 17 10.88 -2.14 -12.18
N ASN A 18 10.62 -0.94 -11.64
CA ASN A 18 9.82 0.07 -12.33
C ASN A 18 10.55 0.66 -13.56
N LEU A 19 11.89 0.74 -13.50
CA LEU A 19 12.70 1.13 -14.66
C LEU A 19 12.60 0.08 -15.77
N ILE A 20 12.65 -1.21 -15.44
CA ILE A 20 12.47 -2.29 -16.42
C ILE A 20 11.12 -2.17 -17.14
N LEU A 21 10.03 -1.93 -16.41
CA LEU A 21 8.72 -1.66 -17.03
C LEU A 21 8.75 -0.47 -17.99
N THR A 22 9.40 0.63 -17.57
CA THR A 22 9.52 1.83 -18.39
C THR A 22 10.33 1.57 -19.66
N LEU A 23 11.41 0.80 -19.58
CA LEU A 23 12.27 0.42 -20.70
C LEU A 23 11.53 -0.50 -21.69
N ASP A 24 10.81 -1.51 -21.17
CA ASP A 24 9.98 -2.40 -21.99
C ASP A 24 8.89 -1.64 -22.75
N GLN A 25 8.17 -0.73 -22.07
CA GLN A 25 7.17 0.15 -22.70
C GLN A 25 7.77 1.05 -23.80
N ALA A 26 9.06 1.38 -23.69
CA ALA A 26 9.79 2.13 -24.72
C ALA A 26 10.36 1.22 -25.83
N GLY A 27 10.11 -0.07 -25.80
CA GLY A 27 10.62 -1.05 -26.78
C GLY A 27 12.13 -1.29 -26.68
N ILE A 28 12.73 -1.06 -25.50
CA ILE A 28 14.16 -1.25 -25.25
C ILE A 28 14.39 -2.65 -24.70
N HIS A 29 15.32 -3.39 -25.29
CA HIS A 29 15.72 -4.70 -24.79
C HIS A 29 16.38 -4.57 -23.41
N VAL A 30 16.03 -5.43 -22.44
CA VAL A 30 16.52 -5.33 -21.07
C VAL A 30 17.18 -6.64 -20.62
N THR A 31 18.35 -6.49 -19.98
CA THR A 31 18.98 -7.53 -19.17
C THR A 31 18.91 -7.12 -17.70
N ALA A 32 18.37 -7.97 -16.86
CA ALA A 32 18.23 -7.76 -15.43
C ALA A 32 19.38 -8.44 -14.65
N ALA A 33 20.22 -7.65 -14.00
CA ALA A 33 21.28 -8.15 -13.13
C ALA A 33 20.68 -8.48 -11.75
N VAL A 34 20.75 -9.76 -11.37
CA VAL A 34 20.18 -10.31 -10.15
C VAL A 34 21.17 -11.20 -9.40
N ARG A 35 21.00 -11.37 -8.10
CA ARG A 35 21.90 -12.20 -7.27
C ARG A 35 21.62 -13.70 -7.33
N SER A 36 20.44 -14.10 -7.77
CA SER A 36 20.06 -15.51 -7.84
C SER A 36 18.89 -15.71 -8.80
N ARG A 37 18.75 -16.92 -9.32
CA ARG A 37 17.64 -17.35 -10.17
C ARG A 37 16.28 -17.19 -9.47
N ASP A 38 16.20 -17.46 -8.16
CA ASP A 38 14.97 -17.24 -7.39
C ASP A 38 14.57 -15.75 -7.34
N SER A 39 15.56 -14.87 -7.26
CA SER A 39 15.31 -13.42 -7.32
C SER A 39 14.82 -12.97 -8.69
N PHE A 40 15.36 -13.59 -9.76
CA PHE A 40 14.89 -13.36 -11.12
C PHE A 40 13.45 -13.87 -11.32
N THR A 41 13.14 -15.07 -10.85
CA THR A 41 11.79 -15.66 -10.96
C THR A 41 10.73 -14.76 -10.29
N ARG A 42 11.03 -14.23 -9.09
CA ARG A 42 10.12 -13.27 -8.42
C ARG A 42 9.99 -11.95 -9.18
N LEU A 43 11.09 -11.45 -9.75
CA LEU A 43 11.06 -10.25 -10.59
C LEU A 43 10.22 -10.47 -11.84
N ALA A 44 10.42 -11.57 -12.55
CA ALA A 44 9.69 -11.90 -13.77
C ALA A 44 8.17 -12.05 -13.52
N ALA A 45 7.79 -12.69 -12.41
CA ALA A 45 6.38 -12.78 -12.00
C ALA A 45 5.80 -11.38 -11.73
N TRP A 46 6.50 -10.54 -10.96
CA TRP A 46 6.04 -9.17 -10.69
C TRP A 46 5.90 -8.34 -11.97
N LEU A 47 6.87 -8.45 -12.90
CA LEU A 47 6.82 -7.75 -14.19
C LEU A 47 5.64 -8.20 -15.04
N ALA A 48 5.36 -9.51 -15.09
CA ALA A 48 4.22 -10.06 -15.81
C ALA A 48 2.89 -9.55 -15.23
N ASP A 49 2.74 -9.53 -13.91
CA ASP A 49 1.56 -9.00 -13.22
C ASP A 49 1.35 -7.49 -13.47
N HIS A 50 2.42 -6.76 -13.86
CA HIS A 50 2.39 -5.32 -14.17
C HIS A 50 2.42 -5.01 -15.67
N GLY A 51 2.15 -6.01 -16.51
CA GLY A 51 1.97 -5.81 -17.95
C GLY A 51 3.26 -5.62 -18.74
N CYS A 52 4.40 -6.13 -18.25
CA CYS A 52 5.63 -6.21 -19.03
C CYS A 52 5.41 -7.09 -20.25
N GLY A 53 5.60 -6.52 -21.46
CA GLY A 53 5.37 -7.22 -22.72
C GLY A 53 6.48 -8.21 -23.08
N THR A 54 7.72 -7.89 -22.70
CA THR A 54 8.91 -8.71 -22.99
C THR A 54 9.68 -8.99 -21.71
N ALA A 55 9.76 -10.24 -21.31
CA ALA A 55 10.55 -10.62 -20.15
C ALA A 55 12.03 -10.23 -20.36
N PRO A 56 12.71 -9.63 -19.36
CA PRO A 56 14.13 -9.32 -19.46
C PRO A 56 14.98 -10.56 -19.53
N ALA A 57 16.18 -10.46 -20.11
CA ALA A 57 17.19 -11.50 -20.01
C ALA A 57 17.77 -11.55 -18.58
N GLU A 58 18.15 -12.73 -18.10
CA GLU A 58 18.76 -12.92 -16.78
C GLU A 58 20.28 -12.76 -16.85
N LEU A 59 20.87 -12.00 -15.91
CA LEU A 59 22.30 -11.97 -15.64
C LEU A 59 22.55 -12.19 -14.15
N ILE A 60 23.21 -13.27 -13.79
CA ILE A 60 23.59 -13.53 -12.39
C ILE A 60 24.85 -12.75 -12.05
N VAL A 61 24.80 -11.99 -10.96
CA VAL A 61 25.93 -11.20 -10.45
C VAL A 61 26.15 -11.47 -8.96
N ASP A 62 27.43 -11.53 -8.60
CA ASP A 62 27.87 -11.71 -7.22
C ASP A 62 28.95 -10.68 -6.89
N PHE A 63 28.58 -9.63 -6.16
CA PHE A 63 29.51 -8.55 -5.78
C PHE A 63 30.60 -8.99 -4.78
N ASP A 64 30.48 -10.19 -4.18
CA ASP A 64 31.51 -10.81 -3.34
C ASP A 64 32.57 -11.58 -4.17
N ALA A 65 32.30 -11.80 -5.46
CA ALA A 65 33.22 -12.47 -6.37
C ALA A 65 34.04 -11.50 -7.24
N ASP A 66 35.22 -11.98 -7.70
CA ASP A 66 36.03 -11.27 -8.70
C ASP A 66 36.39 -12.25 -9.85
N PRO A 67 35.87 -12.04 -11.06
CA PRO A 67 34.95 -10.99 -11.49
C PRO A 67 33.53 -11.19 -10.92
N PHE A 68 32.83 -10.10 -10.58
CA PHE A 68 31.48 -10.16 -10.02
C PHE A 68 30.40 -10.57 -11.03
N VAL A 69 30.68 -10.44 -12.33
CA VAL A 69 29.91 -11.03 -13.44
C VAL A 69 30.66 -12.28 -13.89
N GLN A 70 30.02 -13.44 -13.74
CA GLN A 70 30.62 -14.73 -14.07
C GLN A 70 30.47 -15.05 -15.57
N GLY A 71 31.56 -15.51 -16.19
CA GLY A 71 31.59 -16.01 -17.58
C GLY A 71 31.66 -14.92 -18.67
N GLU A 72 31.86 -15.38 -19.92
CA GLU A 72 31.67 -14.58 -21.14
C GLU A 72 30.26 -14.88 -21.65
N ASP A 73 29.28 -14.07 -21.23
CA ASP A 73 27.91 -14.26 -21.69
C ASP A 73 27.65 -13.30 -22.87
N PRO A 74 27.29 -13.81 -24.05
CA PRO A 74 26.89 -13.00 -25.17
C PRO A 74 25.70 -12.05 -24.85
N ALA A 75 24.94 -12.35 -23.81
CA ALA A 75 23.80 -11.54 -23.39
C ALA A 75 24.13 -10.08 -23.00
N TRP A 76 25.40 -9.76 -22.70
CA TRP A 76 25.82 -8.39 -22.38
C TRP A 76 26.75 -7.74 -23.42
N ALA A 77 27.18 -8.48 -24.45
CA ALA A 77 28.09 -7.93 -25.48
C ALA A 77 27.49 -6.75 -26.24
N ASP A 78 26.18 -6.76 -26.47
CA ASP A 78 25.45 -5.73 -27.22
C ASP A 78 24.82 -4.66 -26.31
N VAL A 79 25.16 -4.61 -25.02
CA VAL A 79 24.65 -3.60 -24.09
C VAL A 79 25.14 -2.22 -24.48
N THR A 80 24.18 -1.31 -24.66
CA THR A 80 24.43 0.09 -25.04
C THR A 80 24.27 1.06 -23.88
N GLU A 81 23.59 0.64 -22.80
CA GLU A 81 23.33 1.50 -21.65
C GLU A 81 23.24 0.69 -20.36
N ILE A 82 23.82 1.21 -19.28
CA ILE A 82 23.75 0.61 -17.95
C ILE A 82 23.00 1.55 -17.01
N TYR A 83 22.13 0.96 -16.20
CA TYR A 83 21.49 1.65 -15.06
C TYR A 83 21.89 0.98 -13.77
N ASN A 84 22.65 1.69 -12.95
CA ASN A 84 23.07 1.21 -11.63
C ASN A 84 22.11 1.75 -10.55
N CYS A 85 21.07 0.98 -10.28
CA CYS A 85 20.13 1.18 -9.17
C CYS A 85 20.50 0.31 -7.94
N ALA A 86 21.64 -0.41 -8.00
CA ALA A 86 22.10 -1.22 -6.90
C ALA A 86 22.63 -0.36 -5.77
N GLY A 87 22.37 -0.80 -4.54
CA GLY A 87 22.88 -0.16 -3.33
C GLY A 87 22.24 -0.80 -2.11
N ALA A 88 23.01 -0.88 -1.02
CA ALA A 88 22.48 -1.34 0.25
C ALA A 88 21.72 -0.18 0.91
N TYR A 89 20.42 -0.37 1.13
CA TYR A 89 19.56 0.58 1.83
C TYR A 89 18.98 -0.07 3.09
N ARG A 90 19.70 0.05 4.18
CA ARG A 90 19.26 -0.45 5.49
C ARG A 90 19.89 0.42 6.58
N PHE A 91 19.09 0.99 7.46
CA PHE A 91 19.61 1.68 8.64
C PHE A 91 20.25 0.68 9.62
N GLY A 92 21.25 1.15 10.36
CA GLY A 92 21.99 0.33 11.33
C GLY A 92 22.97 -0.68 10.72
N MET A 93 23.39 -0.50 9.46
CA MET A 93 24.50 -1.27 8.86
C MET A 93 25.82 -0.97 9.58
N THR A 94 26.72 -1.95 9.57
CA THR A 94 28.13 -1.72 9.92
C THR A 94 28.81 -0.87 8.85
N LYS A 95 29.96 -0.25 9.19
CA LYS A 95 30.74 0.54 8.22
C LYS A 95 31.21 -0.31 7.04
N ASP A 96 31.60 -1.56 7.31
CA ASP A 96 32.11 -2.48 6.29
C ASP A 96 31.00 -2.94 5.35
N GLU A 97 29.82 -3.31 5.87
CA GLU A 97 28.65 -3.64 5.05
C GLU A 97 28.24 -2.46 4.16
N ALA A 98 28.24 -1.23 4.72
CA ALA A 98 27.86 -0.04 3.99
C ALA A 98 28.90 0.31 2.90
N ARG A 99 30.20 0.17 3.20
CA ARG A 99 31.27 0.38 2.23
C ARG A 99 31.19 -0.63 1.09
N HIS A 100 31.13 -1.92 1.41
CA HIS A 100 31.03 -2.99 0.42
C HIS A 100 29.79 -2.82 -0.49
N GLY A 101 28.61 -2.65 0.12
CA GLY A 101 27.35 -2.55 -0.63
C GLY A 101 27.17 -1.27 -1.43
N ASN A 102 27.84 -0.16 -1.09
CA ASN A 102 27.65 1.13 -1.75
C ASN A 102 28.92 1.67 -2.43
N VAL A 103 30.11 1.51 -1.86
CA VAL A 103 31.34 2.10 -2.40
C VAL A 103 32.06 1.15 -3.34
N ASP A 104 32.29 -0.10 -2.91
CA ASP A 104 33.05 -1.06 -3.71
C ASP A 104 32.19 -1.53 -4.91
N SER A 105 30.89 -1.70 -4.72
CA SER A 105 29.96 -2.09 -5.79
C SER A 105 29.91 -1.09 -6.97
N VAL A 106 29.95 0.23 -6.70
CA VAL A 106 29.94 1.23 -7.79
C VAL A 106 31.23 1.20 -8.60
N ARG A 107 32.37 0.92 -7.97
CA ARG A 107 33.65 0.76 -8.68
C ARG A 107 33.64 -0.49 -9.57
N SER A 108 33.12 -1.60 -9.05
CA SER A 108 32.98 -2.85 -9.83
C SER A 108 32.10 -2.63 -11.06
N VAL A 109 30.96 -1.92 -10.93
CA VAL A 109 30.08 -1.62 -12.07
C VAL A 109 30.77 -0.68 -13.07
N ALA A 110 31.51 0.34 -12.65
CA ALA A 110 32.27 1.21 -13.55
C ALA A 110 33.35 0.43 -14.32
N SER A 111 34.09 -0.46 -13.63
CA SER A 111 35.09 -1.32 -14.26
C SER A 111 34.48 -2.32 -15.26
N PHE A 112 33.30 -2.84 -14.98
CA PHE A 112 32.56 -3.67 -15.93
C PHE A 112 32.11 -2.85 -17.16
N ALA A 113 31.55 -1.67 -16.92
CA ALA A 113 31.10 -0.77 -17.97
C ALA A 113 32.21 -0.40 -18.97
N ALA A 114 33.44 -0.22 -18.50
CA ALA A 114 34.60 0.07 -19.36
C ALA A 114 34.96 -1.05 -20.34
N ARG A 115 34.50 -2.28 -20.09
CA ARG A 115 34.74 -3.43 -21.00
C ARG A 115 33.71 -3.54 -22.14
N LEU A 116 32.62 -2.78 -22.06
CA LEU A 116 31.54 -2.86 -23.06
C LEU A 116 31.83 -2.00 -24.27
N PRO A 117 31.97 -2.57 -25.47
CA PRO A 117 32.44 -1.86 -26.66
C PRO A 117 31.41 -0.86 -27.21
N HIS A 118 30.13 -1.02 -26.88
CA HIS A 118 29.03 -0.25 -27.44
C HIS A 118 28.36 0.66 -26.38
N LEU A 119 28.92 0.78 -25.20
CA LEU A 119 28.31 1.54 -24.11
C LEU A 119 28.22 3.04 -24.42
N SER A 120 27.01 3.56 -24.47
CA SER A 120 26.73 4.98 -24.67
C SER A 120 26.59 5.75 -23.35
N ARG A 121 26.14 5.07 -22.27
CA ARG A 121 25.90 5.71 -20.97
C ARG A 121 25.85 4.72 -19.81
N LEU A 122 26.53 5.07 -18.73
CA LEU A 122 26.33 4.50 -17.40
C LEU A 122 25.56 5.49 -16.53
N VAL A 123 24.33 5.18 -16.16
CA VAL A 123 23.47 5.99 -15.31
C VAL A 123 23.55 5.46 -13.88
N TYR A 124 23.98 6.29 -12.95
CA TYR A 124 24.07 5.92 -11.52
C TYR A 124 22.99 6.62 -10.69
N VAL A 125 22.28 5.85 -9.85
CA VAL A 125 21.28 6.37 -8.90
C VAL A 125 21.97 6.62 -7.56
N SER A 126 22.27 7.89 -7.28
CA SER A 126 22.87 8.36 -6.03
C SER A 126 21.77 8.75 -5.01
N GLY A 127 21.72 10.00 -4.57
CA GLY A 127 20.69 10.49 -3.67
C GLY A 127 20.75 12.01 -3.52
N TYR A 128 19.60 12.64 -3.33
CA TYR A 128 19.48 14.11 -3.34
C TYR A 128 20.35 14.83 -2.29
N ARG A 129 20.60 14.19 -1.12
CA ARG A 129 21.40 14.78 -0.04
C ARG A 129 22.90 14.53 -0.16
N VAL A 130 23.27 13.53 -0.93
CA VAL A 130 24.65 13.02 -1.00
C VAL A 130 25.30 13.30 -2.35
N GLY A 131 24.54 13.67 -3.36
CA GLY A 131 25.03 13.98 -4.71
C GLY A 131 25.91 15.23 -4.78
N GLY A 132 26.69 15.33 -5.87
CA GLY A 132 27.55 16.47 -6.17
C GLY A 132 28.84 16.50 -5.37
N GLN A 133 29.36 15.34 -5.00
CA GLN A 133 30.65 15.23 -4.33
C GLN A 133 31.81 15.48 -5.31
N ASP A 134 32.92 16.01 -4.79
CA ASP A 134 34.15 16.26 -5.57
C ASP A 134 34.91 14.94 -5.74
N PRO A 135 35.07 14.43 -6.99
CA PRO A 135 35.77 13.18 -7.28
C PRO A 135 37.29 13.24 -6.95
N THR A 136 37.90 14.43 -6.86
CA THR A 136 39.31 14.56 -6.53
C THR A 136 39.62 14.28 -5.04
N THR A 137 38.54 14.12 -4.24
CA THR A 137 38.67 13.93 -2.78
C THR A 137 38.77 12.46 -2.36
N VAL A 138 38.65 11.52 -3.29
CA VAL A 138 38.75 10.07 -3.04
C VAL A 138 40.08 9.51 -3.57
N PRO A 139 40.63 8.45 -2.94
CA PRO A 139 40.11 7.76 -1.75
C PRO A 139 40.15 8.62 -0.48
N TRP A 140 39.15 8.47 0.41
CA TRP A 140 39.19 9.21 1.66
C TRP A 140 40.30 8.74 2.59
N SER A 141 40.93 9.68 3.31
CA SER A 141 41.80 9.29 4.41
C SER A 141 41.00 8.62 5.54
N PRO A 142 41.64 7.72 6.35
CA PRO A 142 40.97 7.08 7.48
C PRO A 142 40.30 8.07 8.43
N GLU A 143 40.91 9.23 8.67
CA GLU A 143 40.39 10.28 9.55
C GLU A 143 39.16 10.97 8.96
N ARG A 144 39.13 11.17 7.64
CA ARG A 144 37.97 11.73 6.94
C ARG A 144 36.79 10.72 6.97
N ALA A 145 37.07 9.47 6.66
CA ALA A 145 36.07 8.40 6.71
C ALA A 145 35.44 8.32 8.12
N GLU A 146 36.27 8.24 9.16
CA GLU A 146 35.81 8.14 10.54
C GLU A 146 34.97 9.36 10.98
N ARG A 147 35.40 10.59 10.63
CA ARG A 147 34.60 11.80 10.92
C ARG A 147 33.26 11.80 10.22
N THR A 148 33.23 11.38 8.96
CA THR A 148 32.00 11.38 8.14
C THR A 148 31.02 10.33 8.66
N HIS A 149 31.50 9.12 8.95
CA HIS A 149 30.68 8.07 9.56
C HIS A 149 30.08 8.45 10.93
N ARG A 150 30.86 9.10 11.78
CA ARG A 150 30.34 9.58 13.08
C ARG A 150 29.26 10.65 12.93
N ARG A 151 29.35 11.49 11.90
CA ARG A 151 28.39 12.58 11.67
C ARG A 151 27.11 12.14 10.98
N LEU A 152 27.21 11.25 9.98
CA LEU A 152 26.13 10.92 9.07
C LEU A 152 25.52 9.52 9.30
N GLY A 153 26.20 8.66 10.06
CA GLY A 153 25.89 7.23 10.10
C GLY A 153 26.55 6.46 8.96
N ALA A 154 26.48 5.12 9.03
CA ALA A 154 27.20 4.27 8.07
C ALA A 154 26.58 4.36 6.66
N TYR A 155 25.27 4.34 6.58
CA TYR A 155 24.57 4.40 5.30
C TYR A 155 24.84 5.72 4.55
N GLU A 156 24.51 6.88 5.16
CA GLU A 156 24.64 8.17 4.47
C GLU A 156 26.10 8.50 4.15
N ALA A 157 27.05 8.15 5.05
CA ALA A 157 28.48 8.33 4.80
C ALA A 157 28.97 7.52 3.59
N SER A 158 28.55 6.24 3.49
CA SER A 158 28.93 5.41 2.34
C SER A 158 28.34 5.93 1.03
N LYS A 159 27.14 6.50 1.05
CA LYS A 159 26.51 7.11 -0.15
C LYS A 159 27.24 8.39 -0.57
N VAL A 160 27.71 9.22 0.38
CA VAL A 160 28.58 10.39 0.08
C VAL A 160 29.90 9.95 -0.56
N GLU A 161 30.56 8.91 -0.02
CA GLU A 161 31.80 8.38 -0.58
C GLU A 161 31.56 7.77 -1.96
N SER A 162 30.48 6.99 -2.14
CA SER A 162 30.18 6.33 -3.41
C SER A 162 29.88 7.31 -4.55
N ASP A 163 29.30 8.47 -4.28
CA ASP A 163 29.07 9.51 -5.30
C ASP A 163 30.40 10.03 -5.87
N ALA A 164 31.37 10.34 -5.02
CA ALA A 164 32.70 10.76 -5.44
C ALA A 164 33.51 9.62 -6.12
N VAL A 165 33.45 8.41 -5.55
CA VAL A 165 34.17 7.23 -6.10
C VAL A 165 33.63 6.85 -7.47
N PHE A 166 32.31 6.92 -7.67
CA PHE A 166 31.69 6.65 -8.97
C PHE A 166 32.23 7.59 -10.04
N GLN A 167 32.19 8.91 -9.80
CA GLN A 167 32.68 9.92 -10.73
C GLN A 167 34.16 9.70 -11.04
N ALA A 168 35.00 9.56 -10.01
CA ALA A 168 36.45 9.34 -10.17
C ALA A 168 36.75 8.08 -11.00
N ALA A 169 36.09 6.96 -10.70
CA ALA A 169 36.31 5.70 -11.42
C ALA A 169 35.82 5.76 -12.89
N ALA A 170 34.66 6.38 -13.14
CA ALA A 170 34.11 6.51 -14.48
C ALA A 170 34.98 7.43 -15.35
N ASP A 171 35.48 8.54 -14.80
CA ASP A 171 36.40 9.47 -15.50
C ASP A 171 37.75 8.82 -15.78
N GLU A 172 38.34 8.11 -14.81
CA GLU A 172 39.62 7.39 -14.95
C GLU A 172 39.53 6.32 -16.07
N LEU A 173 38.40 5.63 -16.15
CA LEU A 173 38.16 4.56 -17.13
C LEU A 173 37.59 5.06 -18.47
N GLY A 174 37.32 6.34 -18.63
CA GLY A 174 36.75 6.92 -19.84
C GLY A 174 35.31 6.48 -20.12
N VAL A 175 34.57 6.06 -19.09
CA VAL A 175 33.17 5.63 -19.19
C VAL A 175 32.24 6.84 -19.25
N PRO A 176 31.39 7.00 -20.28
CA PRO A 176 30.42 8.11 -20.33
C PRO A 176 29.33 7.90 -19.28
N TRP A 177 29.21 8.81 -18.31
CA TRP A 177 28.32 8.65 -17.18
C TRP A 177 27.30 9.78 -17.01
N SER A 178 26.24 9.49 -16.27
CA SER A 178 25.31 10.48 -15.70
C SER A 178 24.86 10.04 -14.32
N ILE A 179 24.62 11.00 -13.41
CA ILE A 179 24.12 10.74 -12.06
C ILE A 179 22.69 11.26 -11.93
N VAL A 180 21.83 10.47 -11.30
CA VAL A 180 20.49 10.88 -10.88
C VAL A 180 20.45 10.88 -9.35
N ASN A 181 20.03 12.03 -8.79
CA ASN A 181 19.92 12.28 -7.35
C ASN A 181 18.42 12.35 -6.95
N PRO A 182 17.72 11.21 -6.78
CA PRO A 182 16.32 11.21 -6.41
C PRO A 182 16.15 11.53 -4.91
N PRO A 183 14.97 12.08 -4.54
CA PRO A 183 14.54 12.28 -3.16
C PRO A 183 13.90 11.01 -2.59
N THR A 184 12.90 11.16 -1.71
CA THR A 184 12.00 10.06 -1.36
C THR A 184 11.19 9.65 -2.58
N VAL A 185 11.49 8.48 -3.13
CA VAL A 185 10.76 7.93 -4.28
C VAL A 185 9.47 7.28 -3.77
N ILE A 186 8.33 7.79 -4.23
CA ILE A 186 6.99 7.26 -3.92
C ILE A 186 6.48 6.39 -5.07
N GLY A 187 5.32 5.74 -4.90
CA GLY A 187 4.72 4.90 -5.93
C GLY A 187 4.44 5.64 -7.24
N PRO A 188 4.09 4.91 -8.31
CA PRO A 188 3.67 5.51 -9.57
C PRO A 188 2.56 6.53 -9.35
N SER A 189 2.54 7.58 -10.17
CA SER A 189 1.63 8.72 -10.01
C SER A 189 0.15 8.36 -10.18
N ASP A 190 -0.16 7.26 -10.85
CA ASP A 190 -1.50 6.73 -11.10
C ASP A 190 -1.97 5.72 -10.06
N THR A 191 -1.11 4.82 -9.57
CA THR A 191 -1.48 3.74 -8.63
C THR A 191 -1.05 4.01 -7.20
N GLY A 192 0.06 4.71 -6.99
CA GLY A 192 0.68 4.90 -5.68
C GLY A 192 1.36 3.65 -5.12
N GLU A 193 1.48 2.57 -5.89
CA GLU A 193 2.00 1.28 -5.45
C GLU A 193 3.42 1.38 -4.89
N SER A 194 3.64 0.89 -3.67
CA SER A 194 4.95 0.94 -3.04
C SER A 194 5.11 -0.10 -1.95
N ASP A 195 6.24 -0.77 -1.95
CA ASP A 195 6.69 -1.65 -0.86
C ASP A 195 7.65 -0.92 0.13
N GLN A 196 7.90 0.37 -0.11
CA GLN A 196 8.79 1.18 0.74
C GLN A 196 8.07 1.62 2.02
N GLN A 197 8.51 1.10 3.18
CA GLN A 197 7.86 1.32 4.48
C GLN A 197 8.67 2.23 5.42
N LEU A 198 9.82 2.74 4.97
CA LEU A 198 10.75 3.54 5.78
C LEU A 198 10.57 5.04 5.55
N GLY A 199 11.20 5.85 6.37
CA GLY A 199 11.24 7.29 6.22
C GLY A 199 9.85 7.94 6.25
N LEU A 200 9.46 8.62 5.18
CA LEU A 200 8.17 9.34 5.08
C LEU A 200 6.97 8.40 5.24
N ALA A 201 7.05 7.15 4.75
CA ALA A 201 5.98 6.17 4.90
C ALA A 201 5.67 5.84 6.37
N ALA A 202 6.69 5.79 7.22
CA ALA A 202 6.51 5.59 8.66
C ALA A 202 5.73 6.77 9.28
N SER A 203 6.03 8.02 8.90
CA SER A 203 5.29 9.19 9.37
C SER A 203 3.83 9.19 8.89
N VAL A 204 3.59 8.77 7.64
CA VAL A 204 2.24 8.60 7.09
C VAL A 204 1.46 7.51 7.86
N LYS A 205 2.12 6.41 8.25
CA LYS A 205 1.55 5.35 9.10
C LYS A 205 1.13 5.88 10.48
N GLU A 206 1.96 6.68 11.11
CA GLU A 206 1.65 7.28 12.41
C GLU A 206 0.45 8.23 12.32
N ILE A 207 0.36 9.03 11.24
CA ILE A 207 -0.82 9.87 10.96
C ILE A 207 -2.07 8.98 10.83
N TRP A 208 -2.01 7.91 10.03
CA TRP A 208 -3.13 6.97 9.87
C TRP A 208 -3.60 6.38 11.20
N GLN A 209 -2.67 6.01 12.06
CA GLN A 209 -2.94 5.42 13.37
C GLN A 209 -3.44 6.45 14.40
N GLY A 210 -3.26 7.76 14.13
CA GLY A 210 -3.58 8.83 15.08
C GLY A 210 -2.66 8.83 16.31
N THR A 211 -1.43 8.38 16.17
CA THR A 211 -0.45 8.26 17.27
C THR A 211 0.51 9.45 17.34
N VAL A 212 0.48 10.34 16.34
CA VAL A 212 1.34 11.54 16.29
C VAL A 212 0.90 12.54 17.36
N ALA A 213 1.80 12.86 18.28
CA ALA A 213 1.55 13.86 19.32
C ALA A 213 1.76 15.30 18.84
N ALA A 214 2.73 15.50 17.92
CA ALA A 214 3.04 16.80 17.30
C ALA A 214 3.74 16.58 15.95
N LEU A 215 3.59 17.53 15.03
CA LEU A 215 4.21 17.48 13.72
C LEU A 215 5.69 17.91 13.80
N PRO A 216 6.64 17.13 13.24
CA PRO A 216 8.05 17.49 13.24
C PRO A 216 8.34 18.62 12.24
N GLY A 217 9.16 19.58 12.65
CA GLY A 217 9.64 20.65 11.77
C GLY A 217 8.80 21.92 11.77
N ASN A 218 9.01 22.74 10.75
CA ASN A 218 8.38 24.05 10.56
C ASN A 218 7.97 24.24 9.07
N SER A 219 7.55 25.47 8.71
CA SER A 219 7.12 25.80 7.34
C SER A 219 8.23 25.72 6.28
N ARG A 220 9.49 25.52 6.66
CA ARG A 220 10.65 25.35 5.76
C ARG A 220 11.20 23.94 5.75
N THR A 221 10.76 23.06 6.67
CA THR A 221 11.24 21.66 6.70
C THR A 221 10.80 20.94 5.43
N PHE A 222 11.78 20.51 4.66
CA PHE A 222 11.58 20.02 3.30
C PHE A 222 12.05 18.56 3.16
N VAL A 223 11.11 17.69 2.88
CA VAL A 223 11.35 16.28 2.53
C VAL A 223 10.73 16.07 1.17
N PRO A 224 11.50 16.31 0.09
CA PRO A 224 10.96 16.22 -1.27
C PRO A 224 10.60 14.79 -1.64
N VAL A 225 9.67 14.67 -2.57
CA VAL A 225 9.24 13.39 -3.15
C VAL A 225 9.32 13.43 -4.66
N ILE A 226 9.30 12.25 -5.27
CA ILE A 226 9.14 12.07 -6.72
C ILE A 226 8.40 10.76 -6.99
N PRO A 227 7.39 10.71 -7.89
CA PRO A 227 6.81 9.46 -8.35
C PRO A 227 7.81 8.63 -9.15
N VAL A 228 7.82 7.32 -8.94
CA VAL A 228 8.80 6.41 -9.56
C VAL A 228 8.66 6.36 -11.08
N ASP A 229 7.47 6.46 -11.62
CA ASP A 229 7.19 6.48 -13.07
C ASP A 229 7.80 7.73 -13.76
N TYR A 230 7.75 8.90 -13.11
CA TYR A 230 8.45 10.09 -13.62
C TYR A 230 9.96 9.91 -13.55
N LEU A 231 10.49 9.43 -12.42
CA LEU A 231 11.91 9.21 -12.22
C LEU A 231 12.48 8.24 -13.27
N THR A 232 11.82 7.13 -13.51
CA THR A 232 12.29 6.12 -14.48
C THR A 232 12.23 6.63 -15.92
N ARG A 233 11.17 7.35 -16.30
CA ARG A 233 11.12 8.03 -17.62
C ARG A 233 12.23 9.05 -17.76
N PHE A 234 12.51 9.86 -16.73
CA PHE A 234 13.63 10.79 -16.76
C PHE A 234 14.97 10.07 -16.99
N MET A 235 15.19 8.95 -16.29
CA MET A 235 16.41 8.15 -16.45
C MET A 235 16.60 7.66 -17.90
N THR A 236 15.53 7.27 -18.59
CA THR A 236 15.61 6.78 -19.99
C THR A 236 15.99 7.87 -21.01
N LEU A 237 15.91 9.15 -20.66
CA LEU A 237 16.35 10.27 -21.50
C LEU A 237 17.88 10.41 -21.52
N LEU A 238 18.56 10.06 -20.44
CA LEU A 238 19.99 10.33 -20.27
C LEU A 238 20.87 9.68 -21.35
N PRO A 239 20.68 8.40 -21.75
CA PRO A 239 21.48 7.82 -22.83
C PRO A 239 21.19 8.41 -24.22
N THR A 240 20.05 9.07 -24.41
CA THR A 240 19.62 9.59 -25.72
C THR A 240 20.13 11.00 -26.00
N ASP A 241 20.56 11.72 -24.96
CA ASP A 241 21.04 13.11 -25.10
C ASP A 241 22.55 13.16 -24.78
N PRO A 242 23.41 13.44 -25.76
CA PRO A 242 24.87 13.55 -25.55
C PRO A 242 25.26 14.60 -24.51
N ALA A 243 24.47 15.67 -24.33
CA ALA A 243 24.75 16.74 -23.38
C ALA A 243 24.64 16.30 -21.91
N THR A 244 24.09 15.10 -21.64
CA THR A 244 23.96 14.56 -20.30
C THR A 244 25.23 13.83 -19.80
N ALA A 245 26.23 13.63 -20.67
CA ALA A 245 27.49 13.01 -20.29
C ALA A 245 28.24 13.86 -19.28
N GLY A 246 28.73 13.23 -18.19
CA GLY A 246 29.44 13.92 -17.12
C GLY A 246 28.57 14.84 -16.26
N ALA A 247 27.24 14.66 -16.29
CA ALA A 247 26.30 15.54 -15.58
C ALA A 247 25.54 14.82 -14.46
N ALA A 248 25.22 15.57 -13.39
CA ALA A 248 24.41 15.12 -12.26
C ALA A 248 23.10 15.91 -12.18
N TYR A 249 22.00 15.19 -11.96
CA TYR A 249 20.64 15.74 -11.99
C TYR A 249 19.93 15.49 -10.66
N TRP A 250 19.42 16.54 -10.01
CA TRP A 250 18.49 16.41 -8.88
C TRP A 250 17.07 16.31 -9.42
N VAL A 251 16.53 15.08 -9.42
CA VAL A 251 15.21 14.77 -9.98
C VAL A 251 14.21 14.71 -8.85
N LEU A 252 13.70 15.86 -8.44
CA LEU A 252 12.75 16.02 -7.36
C LEU A 252 11.76 17.14 -7.65
N ASP A 253 10.63 17.15 -6.94
CA ASP A 253 9.66 18.22 -7.07
C ASP A 253 9.87 19.31 -6.01
N ASP A 254 10.27 20.50 -6.45
CA ASP A 254 10.43 21.69 -5.60
C ASP A 254 9.11 22.19 -5.00
N ALA A 255 7.97 21.84 -5.60
CA ALA A 255 6.64 22.16 -5.12
C ALA A 255 6.15 21.21 -4.01
N THR A 256 6.91 20.16 -3.67
CA THR A 256 6.61 19.32 -2.51
C THR A 256 6.32 20.18 -1.29
N PRO A 257 5.14 20.06 -0.63
CA PRO A 257 4.80 20.86 0.53
C PRO A 257 5.79 20.65 1.69
N ALA A 258 6.00 21.69 2.51
CA ALA A 258 6.75 21.52 3.76
C ALA A 258 6.17 20.37 4.59
N LEU A 259 7.02 19.58 5.24
CA LEU A 259 6.65 18.32 5.90
C LEU A 259 5.42 18.43 6.82
N PRO A 260 5.29 19.44 7.71
CA PRO A 260 4.06 19.57 8.53
C PRO A 260 2.80 19.80 7.70
N THR A 261 2.91 20.49 6.57
CA THR A 261 1.80 20.73 5.64
C THR A 261 1.42 19.46 4.91
N LEU A 262 2.41 18.72 4.38
CA LEU A 262 2.23 17.42 3.73
C LEU A 262 1.52 16.44 4.67
N LEU A 263 2.02 16.26 5.89
CA LEU A 263 1.41 15.36 6.87
C LEU A 263 -0.02 15.81 7.26
N SER A 264 -0.26 17.12 7.31
CA SER A 264 -1.61 17.66 7.55
C SER A 264 -2.56 17.40 6.36
N GLN A 265 -2.06 17.44 5.12
CA GLN A 265 -2.85 17.10 3.92
C GLN A 265 -3.22 15.61 3.94
N VAL A 266 -2.25 14.73 4.19
CA VAL A 266 -2.48 13.28 4.32
C VAL A 266 -3.48 12.98 5.44
N GLY A 267 -3.35 13.61 6.60
CA GLY A 267 -4.29 13.40 7.71
C GLY A 267 -5.72 13.86 7.40
N ARG A 268 -5.89 14.98 6.70
CA ARG A 268 -7.22 15.41 6.20
C ARG A 268 -7.79 14.42 5.19
N HIS A 269 -6.96 13.93 4.26
CA HIS A 269 -7.36 12.92 3.29
C HIS A 269 -7.82 11.63 3.99
N TYR A 270 -7.09 11.19 5.00
CA TYR A 270 -7.46 10.04 5.84
C TYR A 270 -8.66 10.29 6.77
N ARG A 271 -9.17 11.53 6.83
CA ARG A 271 -10.22 11.94 7.77
C ARG A 271 -9.86 11.66 9.23
N VAL A 272 -8.57 11.73 9.58
CA VAL A 272 -8.05 11.57 10.95
C VAL A 272 -7.66 12.92 11.55
N PRO A 273 -7.78 13.10 12.88
CA PRO A 273 -7.31 14.30 13.55
C PRO A 273 -5.80 14.43 13.45
N VAL A 274 -5.30 15.60 13.05
CA VAL A 274 -3.87 15.90 13.00
C VAL A 274 -3.53 16.94 14.06
N PRO A 275 -2.45 16.76 14.84
CA PRO A 275 -2.01 17.74 15.81
C PRO A 275 -1.70 19.09 15.14
N ARG A 276 -2.08 20.19 15.79
CA ARG A 276 -1.70 21.55 15.37
C ARG A 276 -0.33 21.96 15.91
N THR A 277 0.13 21.30 16.98
CA THR A 277 1.43 21.54 17.60
C THR A 277 2.55 21.09 16.69
N ARG A 278 3.58 21.95 16.58
CA ARG A 278 4.82 21.65 15.83
C ARG A 278 5.98 21.57 16.80
N ILE A 279 6.90 20.64 16.54
CA ILE A 279 8.13 20.50 17.33
C ILE A 279 9.33 20.82 16.41
N PRO A 280 10.24 21.76 16.82
CA PRO A 280 11.44 22.05 16.06
C PRO A 280 12.30 20.79 15.85
N VAL A 281 12.88 20.63 14.66
CA VAL A 281 13.73 19.48 14.30
C VAL A 281 14.84 19.24 15.32
N ALA A 282 15.54 20.30 15.74
CA ALA A 282 16.61 20.21 16.72
C ALA A 282 16.16 19.63 18.08
N LEU A 283 14.89 19.81 18.45
CA LEU A 283 14.34 19.21 19.66
C LEU A 283 14.00 17.73 19.41
N VAL A 284 13.39 17.40 18.26
CA VAL A 284 13.07 16.01 17.89
C VAL A 284 14.33 15.15 17.86
N GLN A 285 15.43 15.66 17.30
CA GLN A 285 16.71 14.97 17.21
C GLN A 285 17.37 14.71 18.59
N ARG A 286 16.98 15.45 19.63
CA ARG A 286 17.45 15.27 21.01
C ARG A 286 16.58 14.35 21.85
N LEU A 287 15.39 14.02 21.37
CA LEU A 287 14.50 13.11 22.10
C LEU A 287 15.02 11.67 22.02
N PRO A 288 14.90 10.89 23.11
CA PRO A 288 15.29 9.49 23.08
C PRO A 288 14.45 8.68 22.09
N GLN A 289 15.05 7.67 21.47
CA GLN A 289 14.41 6.82 20.45
C GLN A 289 13.11 6.16 20.93
N TRP A 290 13.02 5.78 22.22
CA TRP A 290 11.80 5.22 22.78
C TRP A 290 10.59 6.17 22.74
N LEU A 291 10.85 7.48 22.68
CA LEU A 291 9.81 8.52 22.58
C LEU A 291 9.49 8.86 21.13
N THR A 292 10.51 9.02 20.29
CA THR A 292 10.35 9.35 18.86
C THR A 292 9.91 8.15 18.03
N LYS A 293 10.26 6.94 18.48
CA LYS A 293 10.13 5.67 17.75
C LYS A 293 10.79 5.69 16.36
N ALA A 294 11.53 6.72 16.03
CA ALA A 294 12.24 6.91 14.78
C ALA A 294 13.72 6.51 14.92
N ASP A 295 14.27 5.94 13.85
CA ASP A 295 15.71 5.73 13.78
C ASP A 295 16.42 7.10 13.73
N PRO A 296 17.51 7.29 14.48
CA PRO A 296 18.28 8.54 14.48
C PRO A 296 18.75 8.97 13.08
N GLU A 297 19.11 8.03 12.20
CA GLU A 297 19.48 8.31 10.81
C GLU A 297 18.29 8.90 10.03
N THR A 298 17.06 8.42 10.27
CA THR A 298 15.84 8.99 9.65
C THR A 298 15.64 10.47 10.02
N LEU A 299 15.98 10.86 11.25
CA LEU A 299 15.83 12.24 11.71
C LEU A 299 16.80 13.21 11.03
N THR A 300 17.92 12.73 10.47
CA THR A 300 18.85 13.56 9.70
C THR A 300 18.23 14.07 8.41
N PHE A 301 17.22 13.39 7.86
CA PHE A 301 16.51 13.80 6.65
C PHE A 301 15.59 15.03 6.87
N LEU A 302 15.35 15.42 8.09
CA LEU A 302 14.58 16.60 8.43
C LEU A 302 15.44 17.86 8.31
N SER A 303 15.58 18.40 7.10
CA SER A 303 16.35 19.61 6.82
C SER A 303 15.51 20.71 6.17
N THR A 304 16.11 21.87 5.96
CA THR A 304 15.51 23.00 5.20
C THR A 304 16.23 23.20 3.87
N ASP A 305 17.12 22.29 3.50
CA ASP A 305 17.95 22.40 2.32
C ASP A 305 17.12 22.36 1.04
N ARG A 306 17.59 23.07 0.02
CA ARG A 306 17.05 23.06 -1.34
C ARG A 306 18.15 22.59 -2.29
N TYR A 307 17.76 22.05 -3.41
CA TYR A 307 18.64 21.34 -4.34
C TYR A 307 18.59 21.96 -5.74
N PRO A 308 19.65 21.85 -6.55
CA PRO A 308 19.72 22.46 -7.88
C PRO A 308 18.94 21.63 -8.92
N THR A 309 17.65 21.82 -9.00
CA THR A 309 16.74 21.09 -9.91
C THR A 309 16.69 21.65 -11.33
N GLY A 310 17.23 22.84 -11.58
CA GLY A 310 17.09 23.57 -12.85
C GLY A 310 17.48 22.75 -14.07
N SER A 311 18.63 22.07 -14.04
CA SER A 311 19.10 21.24 -15.16
C SER A 311 18.19 20.03 -15.42
N ALA A 312 17.64 19.42 -14.37
CA ALA A 312 16.69 18.33 -14.52
C ALA A 312 15.36 18.80 -15.14
N HIS A 313 14.84 19.94 -14.69
CA HIS A 313 13.63 20.53 -15.27
C HIS A 313 13.84 20.95 -16.73
N GLU A 314 15.00 21.49 -17.08
CA GLU A 314 15.33 21.88 -18.44
C GLU A 314 15.38 20.67 -19.38
N LEU A 315 16.05 19.59 -18.95
CA LEU A 315 16.12 18.34 -19.71
C LEU A 315 14.72 17.71 -19.88
N ALA A 316 13.94 17.62 -18.82
CA ALA A 316 12.58 17.08 -18.87
C ALA A 316 11.71 17.87 -19.87
N ARG A 317 11.71 19.20 -19.78
CA ARG A 317 10.97 20.08 -20.71
C ARG A 317 11.43 19.94 -22.15
N LYS A 318 12.75 19.81 -22.40
CA LYS A 318 13.32 19.57 -23.75
C LYS A 318 12.74 18.32 -24.40
N HIS A 319 12.49 17.28 -23.60
CA HIS A 319 11.95 16.00 -24.07
C HIS A 319 10.43 15.84 -23.86
N GLY A 320 9.72 16.88 -23.47
CA GLY A 320 8.26 16.83 -23.26
C GLY A 320 7.83 15.93 -22.10
N LEU A 321 8.68 15.78 -21.08
CA LEU A 321 8.35 14.99 -19.87
C LEU A 321 7.79 15.94 -18.80
N ASP A 322 6.47 15.85 -18.59
CA ASP A 322 5.77 16.65 -17.60
C ASP A 322 5.79 15.97 -16.22
N LEU A 323 6.00 16.77 -15.17
CA LEU A 323 5.92 16.31 -13.79
C LEU A 323 4.45 16.12 -13.38
N PRO A 324 4.05 14.95 -12.87
CA PRO A 324 2.71 14.73 -12.37
C PRO A 324 2.38 15.64 -11.18
N ASP A 325 1.08 15.89 -10.92
CA ASP A 325 0.65 16.61 -9.71
C ASP A 325 1.13 15.89 -8.45
N THR A 326 2.05 16.52 -7.72
CA THR A 326 2.72 15.95 -6.56
C THR A 326 1.75 15.69 -5.40
N THR A 327 0.80 16.61 -5.16
CA THR A 327 -0.17 16.44 -4.08
C THR A 327 -1.05 15.22 -4.34
N ARG A 328 -1.54 15.07 -5.56
CA ARG A 328 -2.35 13.94 -5.97
C ARG A 328 -1.58 12.62 -5.89
N SER A 329 -0.32 12.61 -6.34
CA SER A 329 0.56 11.44 -6.27
C SER A 329 0.84 11.01 -4.82
N ILE A 330 1.10 11.98 -3.91
CA ILE A 330 1.27 11.71 -2.48
C ILE A 330 0.00 11.11 -1.88
N LEU A 331 -1.19 11.61 -2.21
CA LEU A 331 -2.43 11.11 -1.65
C LEU A 331 -2.77 9.70 -2.16
N ARG A 332 -2.50 9.40 -3.43
CA ARG A 332 -2.64 8.03 -3.97
C ARG A 332 -1.67 7.05 -3.32
N TRP A 333 -0.40 7.45 -3.19
CA TRP A 333 0.58 6.67 -2.46
C TRP A 333 0.16 6.42 -1.01
N ALA A 334 -0.35 7.44 -0.33
CA ALA A 334 -0.87 7.30 1.02
C ALA A 334 -2.06 6.32 1.08
N ASP A 335 -2.98 6.37 0.10
CA ASP A 335 -4.08 5.41 -0.02
C ASP A 335 -3.57 3.99 -0.23
N TYR A 336 -2.62 3.79 -1.14
CA TYR A 336 -2.01 2.47 -1.35
C TYR A 336 -1.39 1.92 -0.06
N LEU A 337 -0.59 2.71 0.64
CA LEU A 337 0.03 2.30 1.90
C LEU A 337 -1.03 1.89 2.95
N ALA A 338 -2.09 2.67 3.10
CA ALA A 338 -3.16 2.37 4.05
C ALA A 338 -3.96 1.12 3.63
N ALA A 339 -4.34 1.00 2.34
CA ALA A 339 -5.06 -0.15 1.80
C ALA A 339 -4.29 -1.46 2.01
N HIS A 340 -2.96 -1.42 1.85
CA HIS A 340 -2.07 -2.57 2.09
C HIS A 340 -1.55 -2.63 3.54
N ARG A 341 -2.19 -1.91 4.46
CA ARG A 341 -1.89 -1.90 5.91
C ARG A 341 -0.41 -1.65 6.22
N PHE A 342 0.24 -0.80 5.40
CA PHE A 342 1.67 -0.52 5.52
C PHE A 342 2.52 -1.81 5.51
N GLY A 343 2.29 -2.68 4.55
CA GLY A 343 2.99 -3.95 4.37
C GLY A 343 2.52 -5.10 5.28
N ALA A 344 1.46 -4.89 6.08
CA ALA A 344 0.89 -5.91 6.97
C ALA A 344 -0.45 -6.47 6.46
N ALA A 345 -0.82 -6.21 5.20
CA ALA A 345 -2.00 -6.82 4.61
C ALA A 345 -1.80 -8.35 4.47
N PRO A 346 -2.88 -9.14 4.60
CA PRO A 346 -2.83 -10.55 4.25
C PRO A 346 -2.33 -10.72 2.80
N THR A 347 -1.55 -11.77 2.56
CA THR A 347 -1.12 -12.16 1.21
C THR A 347 -2.34 -12.63 0.42
N GLY A 348 -2.53 -12.07 -0.77
CA GLY A 348 -3.63 -12.43 -1.67
C GLY A 348 -3.64 -11.51 -2.90
N SER A 349 -4.23 -11.98 -3.99
CA SER A 349 -4.24 -11.28 -5.27
C SER A 349 -5.37 -10.24 -5.42
N ALA A 350 -6.32 -10.19 -4.49
CA ALA A 350 -7.45 -9.27 -4.59
C ALA A 350 -7.02 -7.81 -4.49
N ALA A 351 -7.50 -6.97 -5.40
CA ALA A 351 -7.26 -5.53 -5.39
C ALA A 351 -7.75 -4.89 -4.09
N ARG A 352 -6.96 -3.97 -3.54
CA ARG A 352 -7.23 -3.27 -2.27
C ARG A 352 -7.15 -1.77 -2.53
N THR A 353 -8.26 -1.08 -2.42
CA THR A 353 -8.34 0.33 -2.82
C THR A 353 -9.22 1.14 -1.88
N PHE A 354 -9.12 2.46 -2.00
CA PHE A 354 -10.09 3.39 -1.45
C PHE A 354 -10.84 4.08 -2.58
N GLU A 355 -12.16 4.14 -2.44
CA GLU A 355 -13.06 4.84 -3.33
C GLU A 355 -13.96 5.79 -2.55
N GLU A 356 -14.62 6.70 -3.25
CA GLU A 356 -15.53 7.65 -2.62
C GLU A 356 -16.97 7.38 -3.08
N TYR A 357 -17.87 7.17 -2.11
CA TYR A 357 -19.31 7.05 -2.31
C TYR A 357 -20.00 8.14 -1.48
N ALA A 358 -20.72 9.03 -2.12
CA ALA A 358 -21.40 10.17 -1.47
C ALA A 358 -20.48 10.96 -0.51
N GLY A 359 -19.23 11.22 -0.89
CA GLY A 359 -18.25 11.93 -0.06
C GLY A 359 -17.62 11.10 1.07
N VAL A 360 -17.94 9.82 1.17
CA VAL A 360 -17.35 8.89 2.15
C VAL A 360 -16.23 8.10 1.51
N ARG A 361 -14.99 8.31 1.98
CA ARG A 361 -13.83 7.51 1.59
C ARG A 361 -14.00 6.10 2.16
N THR A 362 -14.22 5.12 1.28
CA THR A 362 -14.60 3.73 1.56
C THR A 362 -13.49 2.79 1.17
N PHE A 363 -13.15 1.86 2.06
CA PHE A 363 -12.20 0.78 1.76
C PHE A 363 -12.91 -0.38 1.08
N ARG A 364 -12.30 -0.91 0.02
CA ARG A 364 -12.77 -2.02 -0.78
C ARG A 364 -11.68 -3.06 -1.01
N ILE A 365 -12.08 -4.33 -0.99
CA ILE A 365 -11.30 -5.49 -1.46
C ILE A 365 -12.09 -6.14 -2.60
N GLY A 366 -11.42 -6.54 -3.67
CA GLY A 366 -12.03 -7.20 -4.84
C GLY A 366 -12.18 -6.27 -6.03
N GLU A 367 -12.88 -6.73 -7.05
CA GLU A 367 -13.04 -6.01 -8.31
C GLU A 367 -14.01 -4.83 -8.15
N PRO A 368 -13.70 -3.66 -8.77
CA PRO A 368 -14.65 -2.56 -8.83
C PRO A 368 -15.92 -3.00 -9.56
N ASP A 369 -17.05 -2.50 -9.08
CA ASP A 369 -18.37 -2.72 -9.70
C ASP A 369 -18.78 -4.20 -9.82
N ALA A 370 -18.12 -5.10 -9.07
CA ALA A 370 -18.53 -6.51 -8.99
C ALA A 370 -19.99 -6.61 -8.49
N PRO A 371 -20.83 -7.46 -9.12
CA PRO A 371 -22.25 -7.52 -8.82
C PRO A 371 -22.57 -8.08 -7.43
N THR A 372 -21.67 -8.87 -6.83
CA THR A 372 -21.83 -9.38 -5.48
C THR A 372 -21.10 -8.47 -4.49
N VAL A 373 -21.87 -7.83 -3.59
CA VAL A 373 -21.34 -6.86 -2.62
C VAL A 373 -21.49 -7.40 -1.20
N LEU A 374 -20.37 -7.56 -0.50
CA LEU A 374 -20.32 -8.08 0.86
C LEU A 374 -20.09 -6.95 1.87
N LEU A 375 -20.95 -6.85 2.88
CA LEU A 375 -20.90 -5.87 3.96
C LEU A 375 -20.64 -6.56 5.30
N PRO A 376 -19.43 -6.44 5.89
CA PRO A 376 -19.04 -7.09 7.14
C PRO A 376 -19.84 -6.63 8.36
N GLY A 377 -19.88 -7.49 9.38
CA GLY A 377 -20.46 -7.20 10.69
C GLY A 377 -19.47 -6.64 11.71
N LEU A 378 -19.92 -6.53 12.97
CA LEU A 378 -19.08 -6.11 14.10
C LEU A 378 -18.48 -7.31 14.85
N PRO A 379 -17.30 -7.17 15.42
CA PRO A 379 -16.32 -6.09 15.33
C PRO A 379 -15.26 -6.35 14.25
N VAL A 380 -15.61 -7.10 13.21
CA VAL A 380 -14.75 -7.53 12.09
C VAL A 380 -14.75 -6.49 10.95
N ASN A 381 -13.93 -6.71 9.93
CA ASN A 381 -13.75 -5.79 8.81
C ASN A 381 -13.66 -6.54 7.46
N ALA A 382 -13.48 -5.82 6.37
CA ALA A 382 -13.40 -6.38 5.02
C ALA A 382 -12.31 -7.46 4.86
N ASP A 383 -11.16 -7.33 5.54
CA ASP A 383 -10.12 -8.36 5.45
C ASP A 383 -10.58 -9.75 5.90
N THR A 384 -11.50 -9.81 6.86
CA THR A 384 -12.02 -11.09 7.37
C THR A 384 -12.97 -11.78 6.39
N TRP A 385 -13.43 -11.06 5.37
CA TRP A 385 -14.30 -11.55 4.31
C TRP A 385 -13.58 -11.76 2.97
N ALA A 386 -12.31 -11.36 2.88
CA ALA A 386 -11.52 -11.52 1.66
C ALA A 386 -11.43 -12.97 1.16
N PRO A 387 -11.28 -14.01 2.01
CA PRO A 387 -11.30 -15.40 1.56
C PRO A 387 -12.65 -15.80 0.92
N VAL A 388 -13.76 -15.40 1.54
CA VAL A 388 -15.12 -15.67 1.01
C VAL A 388 -15.31 -14.99 -0.34
N ALA A 389 -14.95 -13.72 -0.47
CA ALA A 389 -15.04 -12.99 -1.73
C ALA A 389 -14.18 -13.61 -2.84
N ALA A 390 -12.97 -14.06 -2.50
CA ALA A 390 -12.09 -14.74 -3.45
C ALA A 390 -12.66 -16.07 -3.94
N ALA A 391 -13.31 -16.83 -3.07
CA ALA A 391 -13.96 -18.10 -3.43
C ALA A 391 -15.23 -17.89 -4.28
N ILE A 392 -16.00 -16.83 -4.03
CA ILE A 392 -17.16 -16.46 -4.87
C ILE A 392 -16.73 -16.04 -6.28
N GLY A 393 -15.56 -15.41 -6.42
CA GLY A 393 -15.09 -14.81 -7.68
C GLY A 393 -15.54 -13.36 -7.82
N HIS A 394 -16.35 -13.01 -8.81
CA HIS A 394 -16.79 -11.62 -9.08
C HIS A 394 -17.55 -10.97 -7.90
N ALA A 395 -16.79 -10.66 -6.85
CA ALA A 395 -17.28 -10.11 -5.60
C ALA A 395 -16.40 -8.97 -5.09
N GLN A 396 -17.01 -8.06 -4.34
CA GLN A 396 -16.32 -6.98 -3.63
C GLN A 396 -16.77 -6.92 -2.17
N VAL A 397 -15.84 -6.64 -1.28
CA VAL A 397 -16.10 -6.42 0.14
C VAL A 397 -15.85 -4.97 0.48
N LEU A 398 -16.83 -4.30 1.07
CA LEU A 398 -16.68 -2.90 1.51
C LEU A 398 -16.85 -2.78 3.02
N ASP A 399 -15.95 -2.03 3.65
CA ASP A 399 -16.18 -1.58 5.02
C ASP A 399 -17.28 -0.52 5.03
N LEU A 400 -18.33 -0.72 5.81
CA LEU A 400 -19.41 0.27 6.00
C LEU A 400 -18.85 1.60 6.53
N PRO A 401 -19.52 2.75 6.25
CA PRO A 401 -19.09 4.03 6.79
C PRO A 401 -18.90 4.01 8.30
N GLY A 402 -17.69 4.39 8.73
CA GLY A 402 -17.27 4.42 10.13
C GLY A 402 -16.73 3.11 10.69
N LEU A 403 -16.71 2.04 9.91
CA LEU A 403 -16.16 0.72 10.31
C LEU A 403 -14.88 0.41 9.54
N GLY A 404 -14.10 -0.56 10.04
CA GLY A 404 -12.87 -1.01 9.41
C GLY A 404 -11.95 0.16 9.02
N MET A 405 -11.60 0.27 7.76
CA MET A 405 -10.78 1.35 7.22
C MET A 405 -11.60 2.49 6.58
N SER A 406 -12.91 2.37 6.45
CA SER A 406 -13.76 3.40 5.90
C SER A 406 -13.93 4.60 6.83
N ALA A 407 -14.05 5.79 6.23
CA ALA A 407 -14.38 7.03 6.93
C ALA A 407 -15.89 7.10 7.25
N GLY A 408 -16.33 8.21 7.87
CA GLY A 408 -17.75 8.46 8.13
C GLY A 408 -18.27 7.83 9.42
N ASN A 409 -19.59 7.64 9.47
CA ASN A 409 -20.32 7.02 10.57
C ASN A 409 -21.70 6.51 10.05
N ARG A 410 -22.58 6.05 10.95
CA ARG A 410 -23.89 5.51 10.56
C ARG A 410 -24.80 6.53 9.86
N ASP A 411 -24.69 7.81 10.17
CA ASP A 411 -25.55 8.83 9.56
C ASP A 411 -25.31 8.96 8.05
N ASP A 412 -24.13 8.52 7.58
CA ASP A 412 -23.75 8.52 6.17
C ASP A 412 -24.33 7.33 5.39
N TRP A 413 -24.87 6.29 6.06
CA TRP A 413 -25.25 5.02 5.42
C TRP A 413 -26.25 5.20 4.29
N HIS A 414 -27.29 6.00 4.48
CA HIS A 414 -28.35 6.14 3.48
C HIS A 414 -27.81 6.66 2.14
N ALA A 415 -27.13 7.81 2.15
CA ALA A 415 -26.56 8.40 0.94
C ALA A 415 -25.44 7.52 0.35
N TRP A 416 -24.67 6.83 1.21
CA TRP A 416 -23.61 5.92 0.81
C TRP A 416 -24.17 4.69 0.08
N LEU A 417 -25.25 4.07 0.59
CA LEU A 417 -25.92 2.91 -0.02
C LEU A 417 -26.55 3.29 -1.36
N GLU A 418 -27.18 4.48 -1.45
CA GLU A 418 -27.70 4.99 -2.71
C GLU A 418 -26.60 5.13 -3.77
N ALA A 419 -25.47 5.76 -3.43
CA ALA A 419 -24.33 5.91 -4.34
C ALA A 419 -23.67 4.57 -4.70
N LEU A 420 -23.66 3.59 -3.80
CA LEU A 420 -23.20 2.23 -4.09
C LEU A 420 -24.10 1.56 -5.13
N LEU A 421 -25.43 1.61 -4.94
CA LEU A 421 -26.40 0.99 -5.85
C LEU A 421 -26.48 1.69 -7.22
N GLU A 422 -26.09 2.96 -7.31
CA GLU A 422 -25.92 3.64 -8.60
C GLU A 422 -24.79 3.05 -9.44
N ARG A 423 -23.70 2.59 -8.80
CA ARG A 423 -22.59 1.93 -9.49
C ARG A 423 -22.81 0.44 -9.74
N THR A 424 -23.61 -0.20 -8.91
CA THR A 424 -23.88 -1.66 -8.97
C THR A 424 -25.37 -1.93 -9.06
N PRO A 425 -26.06 -1.48 -10.13
CA PRO A 425 -27.51 -1.71 -10.27
C PRO A 425 -27.80 -3.21 -10.43
N GLY A 426 -28.81 -3.70 -9.71
CA GLY A 426 -29.16 -5.12 -9.69
C GLY A 426 -28.20 -5.99 -8.86
N ALA A 427 -27.40 -5.38 -7.97
CA ALA A 427 -26.44 -6.10 -7.15
C ALA A 427 -27.10 -7.15 -6.25
N HIS A 428 -26.38 -8.25 -6.04
CA HIS A 428 -26.62 -9.19 -4.95
C HIS A 428 -25.91 -8.66 -3.70
N LEU A 429 -26.67 -8.24 -2.69
CA LEU A 429 -26.14 -7.69 -1.46
C LEU A 429 -26.04 -8.77 -0.38
N VAL A 430 -24.84 -8.97 0.17
CA VAL A 430 -24.57 -9.88 1.28
C VAL A 430 -24.24 -9.08 2.53
N GLY A 431 -25.04 -9.23 3.59
CA GLY A 431 -24.81 -8.51 4.84
C GLY A 431 -24.62 -9.46 6.01
N HIS A 432 -23.53 -9.30 6.75
CA HIS A 432 -23.28 -10.05 7.96
C HIS A 432 -23.63 -9.22 9.21
N SER A 433 -24.42 -9.80 10.12
CA SER A 433 -24.72 -9.19 11.42
C SER A 433 -25.26 -7.75 11.28
N ILE A 434 -24.46 -6.71 11.62
CA ILE A 434 -24.83 -5.30 11.42
C ILE A 434 -24.87 -4.92 9.93
N GLY A 435 -24.05 -5.55 9.09
CA GLY A 435 -24.10 -5.40 7.64
C GLY A 435 -25.45 -5.84 7.05
N ALA A 436 -26.11 -6.83 7.68
CA ALA A 436 -27.46 -7.23 7.30
C ALA A 436 -28.49 -6.10 7.48
N ALA A 437 -28.33 -5.23 8.48
CA ALA A 437 -29.17 -4.05 8.61
C ALA A 437 -28.98 -3.08 7.44
N ALA A 438 -27.74 -2.82 7.03
CA ALA A 438 -27.45 -1.96 5.89
C ALA A 438 -28.05 -2.52 4.60
N VAL A 439 -27.95 -3.84 4.38
CA VAL A 439 -28.57 -4.54 3.24
C VAL A 439 -30.08 -4.38 3.23
N VAL A 440 -30.75 -4.61 4.37
CA VAL A 440 -32.22 -4.47 4.48
C VAL A 440 -32.65 -3.01 4.30
N GLU A 441 -31.91 -2.04 4.85
CA GLU A 441 -32.17 -0.63 4.64
C GLU A 441 -32.04 -0.23 3.16
N ALA A 442 -31.02 -0.74 2.45
CA ALA A 442 -30.83 -0.54 1.00
C ALA A 442 -31.97 -1.16 0.18
N ALA A 443 -32.30 -2.42 0.45
CA ALA A 443 -33.34 -3.15 -0.27
C ALA A 443 -34.74 -2.54 -0.07
N ALA A 444 -35.03 -2.02 1.11
CA ALA A 444 -36.29 -1.32 1.39
C ALA A 444 -36.36 0.07 0.74
N ALA A 445 -35.25 0.79 0.65
CA ALA A 445 -35.20 2.12 0.04
C ALA A 445 -35.20 2.08 -1.50
N HIS A 446 -34.54 1.06 -2.08
CA HIS A 446 -34.31 0.95 -3.53
C HIS A 446 -34.56 -0.48 -4.04
N PRO A 447 -35.81 -1.01 -3.89
CA PRO A 447 -36.10 -2.40 -4.23
C PRO A 447 -35.95 -2.73 -5.72
N ASP A 448 -35.96 -1.72 -6.57
CA ASP A 448 -35.76 -1.81 -8.03
C ASP A 448 -34.27 -1.87 -8.42
N ARG A 449 -33.35 -1.46 -7.53
CA ARG A 449 -31.91 -1.46 -7.76
C ARG A 449 -31.18 -2.62 -7.09
N VAL A 450 -31.83 -3.35 -6.19
CA VAL A 450 -31.28 -4.51 -5.50
C VAL A 450 -31.84 -5.77 -6.13
N GLY A 451 -31.01 -6.60 -6.74
CA GLY A 451 -31.41 -7.85 -7.39
C GLY A 451 -31.87 -8.88 -6.36
N SER A 452 -31.07 -9.11 -5.33
CA SER A 452 -31.36 -10.08 -4.27
C SER A 452 -30.51 -9.79 -3.02
N ILE A 453 -30.86 -10.41 -1.91
CA ILE A 453 -30.16 -10.23 -0.65
C ILE A 453 -29.84 -11.55 0.04
N THR A 454 -28.62 -11.66 0.59
CA THR A 454 -28.22 -12.72 1.52
C THR A 454 -27.86 -12.11 2.88
N LEU A 455 -28.47 -12.61 3.94
CA LEU A 455 -28.28 -12.15 5.30
C LEU A 455 -27.58 -13.23 6.12
N VAL A 456 -26.34 -13.00 6.50
CA VAL A 456 -25.53 -13.92 7.29
C VAL A 456 -25.63 -13.55 8.77
N ALA A 457 -26.13 -14.44 9.60
CA ALA A 457 -26.30 -14.24 11.05
C ALA A 457 -26.93 -12.87 11.41
N PRO A 458 -28.09 -12.48 10.81
CA PRO A 458 -28.67 -11.14 10.99
C PRO A 458 -29.07 -10.90 12.44
N PHE A 459 -28.41 -9.95 13.12
CA PHE A 459 -28.56 -9.73 14.56
C PHE A 459 -30.02 -9.46 14.99
N PHE A 460 -30.83 -8.85 14.12
CA PHE A 460 -32.21 -8.48 14.43
C PHE A 460 -33.18 -9.67 14.42
N LEU A 461 -32.81 -10.82 13.85
CA LEU A 461 -33.55 -12.10 13.90
C LEU A 461 -33.06 -13.01 15.04
N GLN A 462 -32.06 -12.60 15.80
CA GLN A 462 -31.48 -13.37 16.92
C GLN A 462 -31.96 -12.84 18.27
N PRO A 463 -31.76 -13.56 19.38
CA PRO A 463 -32.01 -13.03 20.71
C PRO A 463 -31.23 -11.75 20.98
N SER A 464 -31.83 -10.79 21.70
CA SER A 464 -31.19 -9.53 22.01
C SER A 464 -29.98 -9.70 22.91
N ALA A 465 -28.87 -9.01 22.59
CA ALA A 465 -27.70 -8.96 23.45
C ALA A 465 -28.01 -8.34 24.82
N GLY A 466 -27.30 -8.76 25.85
CA GLY A 466 -27.51 -8.29 27.23
C GLY A 466 -27.22 -6.81 27.44
N ILE A 467 -27.69 -6.27 28.57
CA ILE A 467 -27.62 -4.84 28.97
C ILE A 467 -26.19 -4.25 28.99
N SER A 468 -25.16 -5.10 29.16
CA SER A 468 -23.75 -4.67 29.17
C SER A 468 -23.30 -4.00 27.86
N ALA A 469 -23.95 -4.28 26.73
CA ALA A 469 -23.66 -3.66 25.45
C ALA A 469 -24.03 -2.15 25.39
N ARG A 470 -24.82 -1.66 26.33
CA ARG A 470 -25.31 -0.26 26.37
C ARG A 470 -24.30 0.76 26.91
N VAL A 471 -23.22 0.30 27.59
CA VAL A 471 -22.23 1.19 28.21
C VAL A 471 -21.12 1.52 27.21
N THR A 472 -21.40 2.42 26.29
CA THR A 472 -20.52 2.79 25.17
C THR A 472 -19.07 3.16 25.55
N PRO A 473 -18.78 3.97 26.63
CA PRO A 473 -17.41 4.30 26.98
C PRO A 473 -16.59 3.07 27.42
N LEU A 474 -17.19 2.14 28.17
CA LEU A 474 -16.56 0.92 28.62
C LEU A 474 -16.32 -0.03 27.44
N THR A 475 -17.30 -0.20 26.57
CA THR A 475 -17.20 -0.98 25.35
C THR A 475 -16.07 -0.47 24.44
N ARG A 476 -16.01 0.87 24.22
CA ARG A 476 -14.91 1.51 23.47
C ARG A 476 -13.54 1.23 24.10
N TRP A 477 -13.40 1.39 25.39
CA TRP A 477 -12.15 1.12 26.11
C TRP A 477 -11.74 -0.33 25.95
N TYR A 478 -12.69 -1.25 26.12
CA TYR A 478 -12.52 -2.68 25.96
C TYR A 478 -12.08 -3.06 24.52
N LEU A 479 -12.76 -2.56 23.48
CA LEU A 479 -12.46 -2.83 22.08
C LEU A 479 -11.03 -2.40 21.71
N ARG A 480 -10.58 -1.24 22.18
CA ARG A 480 -9.23 -0.75 21.91
C ARG A 480 -8.10 -1.57 22.52
N ARG A 481 -8.42 -2.42 23.50
CA ARG A 481 -7.45 -3.26 24.22
C ARG A 481 -7.49 -4.72 23.80
N GLN A 482 -8.31 -5.06 22.82
CA GLN A 482 -8.37 -6.42 22.31
C GLN A 482 -7.01 -6.88 21.77
N ARG A 483 -6.75 -8.17 21.94
CA ARG A 483 -5.65 -8.88 21.30
C ARG A 483 -6.23 -9.89 20.30
N PRO A 484 -5.54 -10.19 19.18
CA PRO A 484 -6.07 -11.11 18.18
C PRO A 484 -6.52 -12.45 18.76
N ASN A 485 -5.70 -13.11 19.58
CA ASN A 485 -6.06 -14.39 20.21
C ASN A 485 -7.31 -14.30 21.10
N THR A 486 -7.41 -13.22 21.91
CA THR A 486 -8.56 -13.01 22.79
C THR A 486 -9.84 -12.71 22.01
N LEU A 487 -9.71 -11.97 20.89
CA LEU A 487 -10.85 -11.69 20.01
C LEU A 487 -11.29 -12.96 19.29
N SER A 488 -10.35 -13.76 18.79
CA SER A 488 -10.60 -15.04 18.14
C SER A 488 -11.37 -15.99 19.08
N ASP A 489 -10.85 -16.22 20.27
CA ASP A 489 -11.48 -17.07 21.26
C ASP A 489 -12.94 -16.66 21.57
N LYS A 490 -13.20 -15.35 21.65
CA LYS A 490 -14.56 -14.82 21.91
C LYS A 490 -15.52 -14.96 20.73
N LEU A 491 -15.03 -14.84 19.51
CA LEU A 491 -15.86 -14.87 18.31
C LEU A 491 -16.09 -16.28 17.76
N THR A 492 -15.14 -17.19 18.01
CA THR A 492 -15.15 -18.54 17.41
C THR A 492 -15.01 -19.68 18.42
N GLY A 493 -14.74 -19.36 19.70
CA GLY A 493 -14.43 -20.37 20.71
C GLY A 493 -13.01 -20.97 20.60
N SER A 494 -12.17 -20.48 19.68
CA SER A 494 -10.78 -20.91 19.48
C SER A 494 -9.85 -19.73 19.20
N PRO A 495 -8.58 -19.75 19.64
CA PRO A 495 -7.56 -18.76 19.27
C PRO A 495 -7.03 -18.93 17.83
N ASP A 496 -7.39 -19.97 17.10
CA ASP A 496 -6.78 -20.37 15.82
C ASP A 496 -6.98 -19.35 14.69
N HIS A 497 -8.03 -18.51 14.77
CA HIS A 497 -8.33 -17.48 13.79
C HIS A 497 -7.69 -16.11 14.11
N ALA A 498 -6.75 -16.06 15.05
CA ALA A 498 -6.10 -14.83 15.49
C ALA A 498 -5.38 -14.06 14.36
N ALA A 499 -4.76 -14.77 13.42
CA ALA A 499 -4.05 -14.17 12.29
C ALA A 499 -4.99 -13.32 11.40
N VAL A 500 -6.17 -13.85 11.06
CA VAL A 500 -7.18 -13.16 10.25
C VAL A 500 -7.77 -11.95 10.99
N LEU A 501 -7.89 -12.03 12.32
CA LEU A 501 -8.43 -10.96 13.17
C LEU A 501 -7.42 -9.87 13.53
N GLN A 502 -6.15 -10.02 13.14
CA GLN A 502 -5.13 -8.99 13.39
C GLN A 502 -5.52 -7.64 12.78
N SER A 503 -6.07 -7.64 11.58
CA SER A 503 -6.55 -6.45 10.87
C SER A 503 -7.68 -5.76 11.62
N SER A 504 -8.67 -6.50 12.11
CA SER A 504 -9.79 -5.98 12.90
C SER A 504 -9.31 -5.35 14.20
N VAL A 505 -8.37 -6.01 14.91
CA VAL A 505 -7.77 -5.45 16.14
C VAL A 505 -7.00 -4.15 15.85
N GLN A 506 -6.28 -4.05 14.73
CA GLN A 506 -5.60 -2.82 14.33
C GLN A 506 -6.60 -1.67 14.10
N ASP A 507 -7.71 -1.94 13.43
CA ASP A 507 -8.76 -0.94 13.18
C ASP A 507 -9.45 -0.51 14.49
N LEU A 508 -9.74 -1.44 15.40
CA LEU A 508 -10.31 -1.14 16.71
C LEU A 508 -9.40 -0.29 17.62
N ARG A 509 -8.09 -0.27 17.38
CA ARG A 509 -7.18 0.64 18.10
C ARG A 509 -7.37 2.10 17.67
N ARG A 510 -7.89 2.35 16.48
CA ARG A 510 -8.22 3.69 16.00
C ARG A 510 -9.44 4.22 16.76
N ALA A 511 -9.27 5.39 17.37
CA ALA A 511 -10.24 5.92 18.35
C ALA A 511 -11.66 6.13 17.78
N LYS A 512 -11.79 6.57 16.53
CA LYS A 512 -13.10 6.77 15.86
C LYS A 512 -13.77 5.43 15.58
N VAL A 513 -13.03 4.44 15.07
CA VAL A 513 -13.57 3.10 14.74
C VAL A 513 -14.13 2.44 15.98
N ALA A 514 -13.35 2.38 17.08
CA ALA A 514 -13.83 1.81 18.34
C ALA A 514 -15.07 2.54 18.90
N ALA A 515 -15.16 3.86 18.70
CA ALA A 515 -16.32 4.63 19.13
C ALA A 515 -17.57 4.28 18.30
N ASN A 516 -17.44 4.22 16.97
CA ASN A 516 -18.54 3.86 16.08
C ASN A 516 -19.02 2.41 16.33
N VAL A 517 -18.08 1.47 16.46
CA VAL A 517 -18.39 0.07 16.80
C VAL A 517 -19.15 -0.01 18.13
N ALA A 518 -18.69 0.70 19.17
CA ALA A 518 -19.38 0.71 20.48
C ALA A 518 -20.80 1.32 20.39
N THR A 519 -20.98 2.39 19.60
CA THR A 519 -22.29 3.01 19.38
C THR A 519 -23.23 2.07 18.63
N LEU A 520 -22.74 1.39 17.60
CA LEU A 520 -23.53 0.41 16.83
C LEU A 520 -23.89 -0.82 17.69
N PHE A 521 -22.96 -1.35 18.52
CA PHE A 521 -23.31 -2.39 19.48
C PHE A 521 -24.45 -1.99 20.41
N ALA A 522 -24.41 -0.77 20.93
CA ALA A 522 -25.50 -0.27 21.75
C ALA A 522 -26.82 -0.17 20.95
N ALA A 523 -26.75 0.26 19.68
CA ALA A 523 -27.92 0.35 18.81
C ALA A 523 -28.56 -1.01 18.50
N THR A 524 -27.79 -2.08 18.41
CA THR A 524 -28.35 -3.46 18.17
C THR A 524 -29.30 -3.93 19.27
N THR A 525 -29.27 -3.31 20.47
CA THR A 525 -30.17 -3.62 21.57
C THR A 525 -31.51 -2.86 21.48
N ASN A 526 -31.69 -1.94 20.52
CA ASN A 526 -32.92 -1.16 20.35
C ASN A 526 -34.01 -2.02 19.70
N ALA A 527 -35.05 -2.34 20.48
CA ALA A 527 -36.15 -3.18 20.03
C ALA A 527 -36.94 -2.56 18.85
N GLY A 528 -37.12 -1.22 18.84
CA GLY A 528 -37.79 -0.51 17.76
C GLY A 528 -37.06 -0.67 16.43
N TRP A 529 -35.75 -0.46 16.39
CA TRP A 529 -34.93 -0.64 15.19
C TRP A 529 -34.95 -2.10 14.71
N ARG A 530 -34.84 -3.07 15.61
CA ARG A 530 -34.91 -4.50 15.27
C ARG A 530 -36.26 -4.85 14.62
N SER A 531 -37.37 -4.38 15.21
CA SER A 531 -38.72 -4.58 14.66
C SER A 531 -38.91 -3.90 13.29
N GLU A 532 -38.37 -2.70 13.12
CA GLU A 532 -38.39 -1.99 11.85
C GLU A 532 -37.66 -2.77 10.75
N LEU A 533 -36.44 -3.29 11.03
CA LEU A 533 -35.68 -4.11 10.09
C LEU A 533 -36.42 -5.38 9.73
N THR A 534 -37.05 -6.08 10.68
CA THR A 534 -37.86 -7.27 10.41
C THR A 534 -39.06 -6.95 9.51
N THR A 535 -39.73 -5.82 9.75
CA THR A 535 -40.84 -5.35 8.92
C THR A 535 -40.39 -5.03 7.50
N LYS A 536 -39.31 -4.30 7.33
CA LYS A 536 -38.73 -3.96 6.03
C LYS A 536 -38.32 -5.21 5.26
N LEU A 537 -37.72 -6.18 5.93
CA LEU A 537 -37.33 -7.46 5.33
C LEU A 537 -38.56 -8.24 4.82
N ALA A 538 -39.62 -8.33 5.63
CA ALA A 538 -40.85 -9.00 5.26
C ALA A 538 -41.57 -8.34 4.06
N GLN A 539 -41.38 -7.06 3.85
CA GLN A 539 -41.95 -6.25 2.76
C GLN A 539 -41.09 -6.25 1.48
N TYR A 540 -39.84 -6.68 1.55
CA TYR A 540 -38.96 -6.70 0.38
C TYR A 540 -39.48 -7.70 -0.67
N PRO A 541 -39.71 -7.29 -1.94
CA PRO A 541 -40.30 -8.11 -2.96
C PRO A 541 -39.34 -9.11 -3.63
N GLY A 542 -38.05 -8.86 -3.53
CA GLY A 542 -37.00 -9.67 -4.17
C GLY A 542 -36.66 -10.95 -3.39
N PRO A 543 -35.76 -11.77 -3.94
CA PRO A 543 -35.29 -12.99 -3.29
C PRO A 543 -34.51 -12.68 -2.00
N VAL A 544 -34.71 -13.48 -0.97
CA VAL A 544 -34.05 -13.39 0.32
C VAL A 544 -33.47 -14.73 0.71
N HIS A 545 -32.19 -14.77 1.03
CA HIS A 545 -31.54 -15.94 1.61
C HIS A 545 -30.99 -15.58 3.01
N VAL A 546 -31.34 -16.37 4.01
CA VAL A 546 -30.81 -16.22 5.38
C VAL A 546 -29.91 -17.39 5.70
N ILE A 547 -28.66 -17.08 6.06
CA ILE A 547 -27.64 -18.07 6.44
C ILE A 547 -27.33 -17.89 7.92
N THR A 548 -27.33 -18.99 8.69
CA THR A 548 -26.95 -18.97 10.12
C THR A 548 -26.04 -20.14 10.45
N GLY A 549 -25.24 -20.00 11.50
CA GLY A 549 -24.53 -21.13 12.09
C GLY A 549 -25.48 -21.93 13.01
N SER A 550 -25.25 -23.24 13.15
CA SER A 550 -26.06 -24.08 14.04
C SER A 550 -25.92 -23.69 15.53
N ALA A 551 -24.80 -23.06 15.89
CA ALA A 551 -24.55 -22.50 17.22
C ALA A 551 -25.03 -21.04 17.42
N ASP A 552 -25.65 -20.44 16.41
CA ASP A 552 -26.15 -19.05 16.42
C ASP A 552 -27.64 -19.02 16.04
N PRO A 553 -28.55 -19.46 16.94
CA PRO A 553 -29.93 -19.73 16.62
C PRO A 553 -30.75 -18.47 16.30
N LEU A 554 -31.61 -18.57 15.29
CA LEU A 554 -32.62 -17.57 14.99
C LEU A 554 -33.74 -17.61 16.03
N THR A 555 -34.45 -16.50 16.20
CA THR A 555 -35.68 -16.43 17.02
C THR A 555 -36.84 -16.97 16.21
N PRO A 556 -37.49 -18.12 16.58
CA PRO A 556 -38.50 -18.78 15.76
C PRO A 556 -39.67 -17.86 15.35
N ALA A 557 -40.22 -17.10 16.29
CA ALA A 557 -41.34 -16.19 16.03
C ALA A 557 -41.00 -15.06 15.03
N LEU A 558 -39.73 -14.64 14.94
CA LEU A 558 -39.27 -13.65 13.97
C LEU A 558 -39.08 -14.29 12.58
N VAL A 559 -38.64 -15.55 12.54
CA VAL A 559 -38.48 -16.32 11.29
C VAL A 559 -39.86 -16.61 10.67
N GLU A 560 -40.84 -17.02 11.48
CA GLU A 560 -42.23 -17.29 11.03
C GLU A 560 -42.91 -16.04 10.44
N ALA A 561 -42.48 -14.84 10.84
CA ALA A 561 -42.99 -13.57 10.33
C ALA A 561 -42.41 -13.17 8.95
N LEU A 562 -41.43 -13.91 8.42
CA LEU A 562 -40.80 -13.62 7.14
C LEU A 562 -41.61 -14.13 5.97
N SER A 563 -41.33 -13.59 4.78
CA SER A 563 -41.95 -13.99 3.53
C SER A 563 -41.74 -15.50 3.24
N PRO A 564 -42.74 -16.22 2.70
CA PRO A 564 -42.56 -17.59 2.21
C PRO A 564 -41.50 -17.77 1.12
N ARG A 565 -41.01 -16.66 0.55
CA ARG A 565 -39.92 -16.64 -0.44
C ARG A 565 -38.54 -16.61 0.19
N THR A 566 -38.45 -16.57 1.53
CA THR A 566 -37.19 -16.55 2.23
C THR A 566 -36.60 -17.96 2.30
N GLU A 567 -35.42 -18.15 1.71
CA GLU A 567 -34.65 -19.39 1.83
C GLU A 567 -33.79 -19.35 3.08
N PHE A 568 -33.57 -20.54 3.66
CA PHE A 568 -32.74 -20.68 4.87
C PHE A 568 -31.68 -21.74 4.66
N SER A 569 -30.44 -21.43 5.07
CA SER A 569 -29.33 -22.36 5.15
C SER A 569 -28.71 -22.32 6.53
N THR A 570 -28.26 -23.48 7.03
CA THR A 570 -27.57 -23.59 8.29
C THR A 570 -26.22 -24.25 8.06
N ILE A 571 -25.15 -23.59 8.52
CA ILE A 571 -23.79 -24.13 8.50
C ILE A 571 -23.54 -24.86 9.81
N ASP A 572 -23.33 -26.18 9.75
CA ASP A 572 -23.15 -26.98 10.94
C ASP A 572 -21.82 -26.68 11.67
N GLY A 573 -21.87 -26.59 13.00
CA GLY A 573 -20.72 -26.22 13.82
C GLY A 573 -20.31 -24.75 13.78
N ALA A 574 -20.89 -23.94 12.88
CA ALA A 574 -20.61 -22.52 12.83
C ALA A 574 -21.37 -21.74 13.92
N ALA A 575 -20.72 -20.68 14.45
CA ALA A 575 -21.32 -19.69 15.34
C ALA A 575 -21.64 -18.39 14.56
N HIS A 576 -21.68 -17.25 15.25
CA HIS A 576 -22.05 -15.93 14.67
C HIS A 576 -21.13 -15.43 13.54
N HIS A 577 -19.92 -15.98 13.41
CA HIS A 577 -18.90 -15.55 12.43
C HIS A 577 -18.48 -16.70 11.50
N PRO A 578 -19.38 -17.24 10.65
CA PRO A 578 -19.07 -18.34 9.75
C PRO A 578 -17.96 -18.03 8.74
N GLN A 579 -17.77 -16.79 8.34
CA GLN A 579 -16.68 -16.36 7.47
C GLN A 579 -15.26 -16.59 8.07
N LEU A 580 -15.15 -16.77 9.38
CA LEU A 580 -13.89 -17.08 10.04
C LEU A 580 -13.63 -18.57 10.15
N THR A 581 -14.68 -19.37 10.34
CA THR A 581 -14.60 -20.80 10.64
C THR A 581 -14.91 -21.71 9.46
N HIS A 582 -15.81 -21.28 8.55
CA HIS A 582 -16.33 -22.04 7.41
C HIS A 582 -16.39 -21.17 6.14
N PRO A 583 -15.27 -20.51 5.74
CA PRO A 583 -15.30 -19.54 4.65
C PRO A 583 -15.69 -20.15 3.30
N ASP A 584 -15.23 -21.38 2.99
CA ASP A 584 -15.48 -22.04 1.72
C ASP A 584 -16.95 -22.47 1.60
N GLU A 585 -17.52 -23.12 2.64
CA GLU A 585 -18.92 -23.52 2.66
C GLU A 585 -19.86 -22.31 2.59
N LEU A 586 -19.51 -21.23 3.30
CA LEU A 586 -20.25 -19.97 3.23
C LEU A 586 -20.22 -19.38 1.82
N ALA A 587 -19.06 -19.41 1.16
CA ALA A 587 -18.91 -18.92 -0.22
C ALA A 587 -19.74 -19.75 -1.22
N ASP A 588 -19.74 -21.08 -1.09
CA ASP A 588 -20.53 -21.98 -1.95
C ASP A 588 -22.04 -21.72 -1.82
N ILE A 589 -22.53 -21.52 -0.59
CA ILE A 589 -23.93 -21.20 -0.35
C ILE A 589 -24.30 -19.84 -0.97
N ILE A 590 -23.47 -18.81 -0.82
CA ILE A 590 -23.70 -17.48 -1.39
C ILE A 590 -23.68 -17.55 -2.92
N ALA A 591 -22.71 -18.24 -3.53
CA ALA A 591 -22.59 -18.40 -4.97
C ALA A 591 -23.76 -19.19 -5.57
N GLY A 592 -24.25 -20.21 -4.85
CA GLY A 592 -25.44 -20.99 -5.22
C GLY A 592 -26.71 -20.13 -5.28
N ALA A 593 -26.88 -19.21 -4.32
CA ALA A 593 -27.99 -18.26 -4.31
C ALA A 593 -27.98 -17.35 -5.55
N VAL A 594 -26.81 -16.79 -5.89
CA VAL A 594 -26.61 -15.94 -7.07
C VAL A 594 -26.92 -16.69 -8.38
N SER A 595 -26.49 -17.95 -8.50
CA SER A 595 -26.68 -18.77 -9.72
C SER A 595 -28.13 -19.19 -9.95
N SER A 596 -28.85 -19.50 -8.87
CA SER A 596 -30.28 -19.88 -8.94
C SER A 596 -31.14 -18.72 -9.44
N GLU A 597 -30.79 -17.50 -9.12
CA GLU A 597 -31.49 -16.27 -9.53
C GLU A 597 -31.24 -15.91 -10.99
N ALA A 598 -30.00 -16.03 -11.48
CA ALA A 598 -29.69 -15.81 -12.89
C ALA A 598 -30.52 -16.70 -13.82
N ALA A 599 -30.84 -17.91 -13.36
CA ALA A 599 -31.72 -18.85 -14.09
C ALA A 599 -33.22 -18.48 -14.07
N LEU A 600 -33.69 -17.70 -13.10
CA LEU A 600 -35.09 -17.23 -13.02
C LEU A 600 -35.34 -16.00 -13.90
N PHE A 601 -34.35 -15.14 -14.12
CA PHE A 601 -34.45 -13.96 -14.98
C PHE A 601 -34.24 -14.25 -16.48
N THR A 602 -33.76 -15.44 -16.84
CA THR A 602 -33.58 -15.90 -18.23
C THR A 602 -34.78 -16.71 -18.77
N ARG A 603 -35.83 -16.90 -18.02
CA ARG A 603 -37.10 -17.50 -18.43
C ARG A 603 -38.21 -16.45 -18.47
#